data_4f8affdb5042bde20cb066f07b067a87
#
_entry.id   4f8affdb5042bde20cb066f07b067a87
#
_cell.length_a   1.000
_cell.length_b   1.000
_cell.length_c   1.000
_cell.angle_alpha   90.00
_cell.angle_beta   90.00
_cell.angle_gamma   90.00
#
_symmetry.space_group_name_H-M   'P 1'
#
loop_
_entity.id
_entity.type
_entity.pdbx_description
1 polymer ?
#
loop_
_entity_poly.entity_id
_entity_poly.type
_entity_poly.pdbx_seq_one_letter_code
_entity_poly.pdbx_strand_id
1 'polypeptide(L)'
;GKLLVLPDDLKNYGIDCDRFPISRALRMSCGLPFFFEPVYLKNSKHDCVVVDGGVLSNFPLWIYDSGHKMRPVLGMKLSSSSDEMPPREIDNALQLFEALFSTMQNAHDKRYIDRKHEKNIIFIPVEKYSTTEFDMNEETKKKLIRIGKERTIQFLKTWTPVW
;
A
#
# COMPACT_ATOMS: atom_id res chain seq x y z
N GLY A 1 -3.19 -5.61 16.82
CA GLY A 1 -3.05 -4.82 15.62
C GLY A 1 -4.37 -4.19 15.22
N LYS A 2 -4.38 -2.89 15.09
CA LYS A 2 -5.55 -2.12 14.64
C LYS A 2 -5.09 -1.17 13.53
N LEU A 3 -5.84 -1.11 12.44
CA LEU A 3 -5.62 -0.10 11.40
C LEU A 3 -5.94 1.29 11.97
N LEU A 4 -5.05 2.24 11.73
CA LEU A 4 -5.18 3.64 12.10
C LEU A 4 -5.40 4.46 10.83
N VAL A 5 -6.56 5.09 10.71
CA VAL A 5 -6.91 5.95 9.56
C VAL A 5 -6.70 7.41 9.95
N LEU A 6 -5.72 8.05 9.32
CA LEU A 6 -5.42 9.46 9.58
C LEU A 6 -6.18 10.37 8.62
N PRO A 7 -6.65 11.53 9.08
CA PRO A 7 -6.47 12.10 10.42
C PRO A 7 -7.51 11.64 11.45
N ASP A 8 -8.56 10.93 11.05
CA ASP A 8 -9.78 10.69 11.82
C ASP A 8 -9.53 10.00 13.17
N ASP A 9 -8.60 9.05 13.20
CA ASP A 9 -8.28 8.28 14.40
C ASP A 9 -7.37 9.01 15.40
N LEU A 10 -6.78 10.16 15.03
CA LEU A 10 -5.92 10.95 15.95
C LEU A 10 -6.68 11.40 17.20
N LYS A 11 -7.97 11.66 17.07
CA LYS A 11 -8.84 12.01 18.20
C LYS A 11 -8.85 10.96 19.31
N ASN A 12 -8.66 9.67 18.95
CA ASN A 12 -8.62 8.56 19.92
C ASN A 12 -7.36 8.61 20.80
N TYR A 13 -6.38 9.44 20.42
CA TYR A 13 -5.12 9.68 21.11
C TYR A 13 -5.06 11.07 21.73
N GLY A 14 -6.15 11.83 21.70
CA GLY A 14 -6.19 13.19 22.21
C GLY A 14 -5.36 14.18 21.38
N ILE A 15 -5.10 13.86 20.13
CA ILE A 15 -4.28 14.67 19.22
C ILE A 15 -5.20 15.50 18.32
N ASP A 16 -4.94 16.80 18.27
CA ASP A 16 -5.60 17.72 17.35
C ASP A 16 -5.15 17.43 15.89
N CYS A 17 -6.11 17.01 15.06
CA CYS A 17 -5.83 16.64 13.67
C CYS A 17 -5.36 17.82 12.81
N ASP A 18 -5.83 19.05 13.10
CA ASP A 18 -5.49 20.24 12.31
C ASP A 18 -4.05 20.72 12.59
N ARG A 19 -3.50 20.32 13.74
CA ARG A 19 -2.13 20.64 14.16
C ARG A 19 -1.15 19.48 13.97
N PHE A 20 -1.62 18.32 13.55
CA PHE A 20 -0.75 17.15 13.38
C PHE A 20 0.10 17.29 12.10
N PRO A 21 1.46 17.25 12.22
CA PRO A 21 2.32 17.44 11.05
C PRO A 21 2.12 16.38 9.99
N ILE A 22 1.92 16.78 8.74
CA ILE A 22 1.79 15.88 7.59
C ILE A 22 3.04 14.98 7.46
N SER A 23 4.23 15.54 7.69
CA SER A 23 5.49 14.77 7.67
C SER A 23 5.49 13.62 8.68
N ARG A 24 4.90 13.83 9.86
CA ARG A 24 4.77 12.78 10.88
C ARG A 24 3.75 11.72 10.45
N ALA A 25 2.64 12.12 9.84
CA ALA A 25 1.65 11.21 9.28
C ALA A 25 2.27 10.34 8.16
N LEU A 26 3.04 10.94 7.26
CA LEU A 26 3.77 10.22 6.22
C LEU A 26 4.79 9.24 6.82
N ARG A 27 5.55 9.69 7.83
CA ARG A 27 6.52 8.82 8.52
C ARG A 27 5.85 7.60 9.17
N MET A 28 4.64 7.78 9.72
CA MET A 28 3.84 6.68 10.27
C MET A 28 3.33 5.74 9.18
N SER A 29 2.85 6.30 8.07
CA SER A 29 2.28 5.53 6.94
C SER A 29 3.33 4.72 6.17
N CYS A 30 4.58 5.20 6.11
CA CYS A 30 5.68 4.56 5.37
C CYS A 30 6.70 3.89 6.30
N GLY A 31 6.36 3.69 7.57
CA GLY A 31 7.24 3.12 8.58
C GLY A 31 7.35 1.61 8.48
N LEU A 32 7.97 1.09 7.40
CA LEU A 32 8.15 -0.34 7.19
C LEU A 32 8.88 -0.99 8.38
N PRO A 33 8.25 -1.99 9.04
CA PRO A 33 8.86 -2.67 10.19
C PRO A 33 10.24 -3.23 9.85
N PHE A 34 11.16 -3.17 10.80
CA PHE A 34 12.58 -3.57 10.71
C PHE A 34 13.47 -2.69 9.85
N PHE A 35 12.93 -1.88 8.93
CA PHE A 35 13.70 -0.94 8.11
C PHE A 35 13.73 0.46 8.71
N PHE A 36 12.66 0.85 9.37
CA PHE A 36 12.56 2.17 9.97
C PHE A 36 12.18 2.08 11.45
N GLU A 37 12.69 3.03 12.24
CA GLU A 37 12.22 3.19 13.60
C GLU A 37 10.73 3.52 13.63
N PRO A 38 9.93 2.81 14.43
CA PRO A 38 8.51 3.05 14.52
C PRO A 38 8.20 4.39 15.19
N VAL A 39 7.05 4.95 14.90
CA VAL A 39 6.53 6.13 15.58
C VAL A 39 5.67 5.68 16.75
N TYR A 40 5.83 6.35 17.89
CA TYR A 40 5.03 6.10 19.08
C TYR A 40 3.94 7.16 19.21
N LEU A 41 2.69 6.71 19.35
CA LEU A 41 1.58 7.55 19.78
C LEU A 41 1.23 7.23 21.22
N LYS A 42 1.17 8.27 22.05
CA LYS A 42 0.77 8.14 23.44
C LYS A 42 -0.75 8.13 23.55
N ASN A 43 -1.28 7.10 24.18
CA ASN A 43 -2.63 7.07 24.67
C ASN A 43 -2.58 7.18 26.21
N SER A 44 -3.70 7.57 26.84
CA SER A 44 -3.81 7.71 28.31
C SER A 44 -3.40 6.45 29.10
N LYS A 45 -3.38 5.29 28.45
CA LYS A 45 -3.11 3.99 29.08
C LYS A 45 -1.80 3.32 28.61
N HIS A 46 -1.40 3.54 27.36
CA HIS A 46 -0.25 2.82 26.78
C HIS A 46 0.40 3.63 25.67
N ASP A 47 1.68 3.41 25.45
CA ASP A 47 2.38 3.85 24.24
C ASP A 47 2.06 2.87 23.10
N CYS A 48 1.46 3.39 22.02
CA CYS A 48 1.11 2.61 20.85
C CYS A 48 2.21 2.72 19.81
N VAL A 49 2.76 1.59 19.40
CA VAL A 49 3.71 1.49 18.27
C VAL A 49 2.93 1.59 16.97
N VAL A 50 3.28 2.55 16.12
CA VAL A 50 2.69 2.74 14.80
C VAL A 50 3.71 2.38 13.74
N VAL A 51 3.31 1.52 12.83
CA VAL A 51 4.09 1.04 11.70
C VAL A 51 3.31 1.25 10.40
N ASP A 52 3.94 0.95 9.27
CA ASP A 52 3.34 1.04 7.94
C ASP A 52 1.93 0.43 7.88
N GLY A 53 0.99 1.18 7.34
CA GLY A 53 -0.40 0.75 7.18
C GLY A 53 -0.56 -0.43 6.23
N GLY A 54 0.39 -0.65 5.34
CA GLY A 54 0.43 -1.77 4.42
C GLY A 54 0.42 -3.15 5.11
N VAL A 55 0.78 -3.21 6.41
CA VAL A 55 0.64 -4.44 7.21
C VAL A 55 -0.80 -4.96 7.24
N LEU A 56 -1.78 -4.05 7.31
CA LEU A 56 -3.21 -4.38 7.43
C LEU A 56 -4.04 -3.99 6.21
N SER A 57 -3.61 -2.98 5.44
CA SER A 57 -4.34 -2.49 4.28
C SER A 57 -3.39 -1.77 3.33
N ASN A 58 -2.79 -2.52 2.42
CA ASN A 58 -1.83 -1.99 1.45
C ASN A 58 -2.52 -1.26 0.28
N PHE A 59 -3.76 -1.63 -0.02
CA PHE A 59 -4.56 -1.02 -1.08
C PHE A 59 -5.95 -0.62 -0.56
N PRO A 60 -6.07 0.50 0.16
CA PRO A 60 -7.27 0.89 0.92
C PRO A 60 -8.37 1.50 0.03
N LEU A 61 -8.80 0.80 -1.00
CA LEU A 61 -9.85 1.26 -1.92
C LEU A 61 -11.19 1.51 -1.20
N TRP A 62 -11.42 0.77 -0.11
CA TRP A 62 -12.61 0.86 0.73
C TRP A 62 -12.84 2.25 1.35
N ILE A 63 -11.78 3.05 1.53
CA ILE A 63 -11.91 4.44 2.04
C ILE A 63 -12.77 5.29 1.09
N TYR A 64 -12.70 5.00 -0.20
CA TYR A 64 -13.41 5.73 -1.25
C TYR A 64 -14.71 5.05 -1.68
N ASP A 65 -15.09 3.93 -1.05
CA ASP A 65 -16.26 3.15 -1.42
C ASP A 65 -17.54 3.53 -0.65
N SER A 66 -17.45 4.53 0.22
CA SER A 66 -18.57 4.98 1.06
C SER A 66 -19.43 6.01 0.34
N GLY A 67 -20.70 5.68 0.11
CA GLY A 67 -21.75 6.61 -0.24
C GLY A 67 -22.03 6.80 -1.74
N HIS A 68 -22.82 7.84 -2.08
CA HIS A 68 -23.16 8.20 -3.45
C HIS A 68 -21.91 8.70 -4.18
N LYS A 69 -21.37 7.88 -5.06
CA LYS A 69 -20.19 8.22 -5.87
C LYS A 69 -20.62 9.21 -6.97
N MET A 70 -20.13 10.42 -6.88
CA MET A 70 -20.27 11.40 -7.98
C MET A 70 -19.24 11.16 -9.10
N ARG A 71 -18.20 10.39 -8.83
CA ARG A 71 -17.10 10.07 -9.78
C ARG A 71 -16.61 8.64 -9.57
N PRO A 72 -16.20 7.95 -10.63
CA PRO A 72 -15.58 6.63 -10.49
C PRO A 72 -14.24 6.74 -9.76
N VAL A 73 -13.93 5.75 -8.94
CA VAL A 73 -12.64 5.62 -8.28
C VAL A 73 -11.73 4.79 -9.18
N LEU A 74 -10.59 5.34 -9.54
CA LEU A 74 -9.54 4.64 -10.29
C LEU A 74 -8.38 4.30 -9.35
N GLY A 75 -8.09 3.02 -9.21
CA GLY A 75 -6.97 2.52 -8.42
C GLY A 75 -5.75 2.20 -9.30
N MET A 76 -4.55 2.39 -8.76
CA MET A 76 -3.31 1.90 -9.35
C MET A 76 -2.63 1.00 -8.35
N LYS A 77 -2.43 -0.26 -8.70
CA LYS A 77 -1.81 -1.26 -7.82
C LYS A 77 -0.53 -1.81 -8.44
N LEU A 78 0.55 -1.72 -7.68
CA LEU A 78 1.76 -2.46 -7.99
C LEU A 78 1.52 -3.92 -7.61
N SER A 79 1.41 -4.79 -8.59
CA SER A 79 1.13 -6.19 -8.35
C SER A 79 1.91 -7.08 -9.29
N SER A 80 2.23 -8.25 -8.81
CA SER A 80 2.53 -9.38 -9.65
C SER A 80 1.26 -9.77 -10.40
N SER A 81 1.34 -9.83 -11.74
CA SER A 81 0.21 -10.17 -12.61
C SER A 81 -0.12 -11.65 -12.64
N SER A 82 0.67 -12.49 -11.98
CA SER A 82 0.48 -13.94 -11.97
C SER A 82 0.17 -14.46 -10.58
N ASP A 83 -0.81 -15.36 -10.50
CA ASP A 83 -1.04 -16.18 -9.30
C ASP A 83 0.12 -17.15 -9.05
N GLU A 84 1.05 -17.29 -9.99
CA GLU A 84 2.25 -18.09 -9.93
C GLU A 84 3.47 -17.18 -9.71
N MET A 85 3.74 -16.82 -8.46
CA MET A 85 5.03 -16.23 -8.13
C MET A 85 6.11 -17.31 -8.20
N PRO A 86 7.26 -17.05 -8.86
CA PRO A 86 8.37 -17.97 -8.82
C PRO A 86 8.84 -18.14 -7.36
N PRO A 87 9.33 -19.33 -6.99
CA PRO A 87 9.91 -19.56 -5.67
C PRO A 87 11.00 -18.52 -5.38
N ARG A 88 10.98 -17.96 -4.17
CA ARG A 88 12.04 -17.05 -3.70
C ARG A 88 13.05 -17.85 -2.87
N GLU A 89 14.31 -17.66 -3.15
CA GLU A 89 15.37 -18.14 -2.27
C GLU A 89 15.39 -17.26 -1.01
N ILE A 90 15.46 -17.91 0.14
CA ILE A 90 15.43 -17.24 1.45
C ILE A 90 16.67 -17.68 2.22
N ASP A 91 17.67 -16.79 2.27
CA ASP A 91 18.97 -17.06 2.87
C ASP A 91 19.11 -16.47 4.28
N ASN A 92 18.23 -15.55 4.66
CA ASN A 92 18.32 -14.87 5.94
C ASN A 92 16.95 -14.47 6.49
N ALA A 93 16.91 -14.09 7.78
CA ALA A 93 15.70 -13.74 8.48
C ALA A 93 14.98 -12.50 7.89
N LEU A 94 15.71 -11.55 7.32
CA LEU A 94 15.14 -10.36 6.71
C LEU A 94 14.38 -10.71 5.42
N GLN A 95 14.97 -11.55 4.57
CA GLN A 95 14.31 -12.06 3.36
C GLN A 95 13.06 -12.90 3.69
N LEU A 96 13.11 -13.70 4.77
CA LEU A 96 11.95 -14.41 5.26
C LEU A 96 10.84 -13.45 5.70
N PHE A 97 11.20 -12.41 6.45
CA PHE A 97 10.25 -11.37 6.86
C PHE A 97 9.61 -10.68 5.64
N GLU A 98 10.41 -10.27 4.65
CA GLU A 98 9.90 -9.65 3.41
C GLU A 98 8.93 -10.57 2.66
N ALA A 99 9.24 -11.85 2.57
CA ALA A 99 8.38 -12.83 1.92
C ALA A 99 7.05 -12.99 2.67
N LEU A 100 7.09 -13.13 3.99
CA LEU A 100 5.90 -13.22 4.84
C LEU A 100 5.06 -11.95 4.78
N PHE A 101 5.71 -10.78 4.87
CA PHE A 101 5.05 -9.48 4.79
C PHE A 101 4.33 -9.28 3.45
N SER A 102 5.03 -9.56 2.35
CA SER A 102 4.47 -9.49 1.00
C SER A 102 3.30 -10.46 0.80
N THR A 103 3.41 -11.68 1.33
CA THR A 103 2.34 -12.69 1.27
C THR A 103 1.11 -12.22 2.05
N MET A 104 1.31 -11.66 3.23
CA MET A 104 0.24 -11.14 4.07
C MET A 104 -0.48 -9.95 3.41
N GLN A 105 0.28 -8.99 2.85
CA GLN A 105 -0.28 -7.87 2.09
C GLN A 105 -1.13 -8.36 0.91
N ASN A 106 -0.61 -9.28 0.11
CA ASN A 106 -1.30 -9.81 -1.06
C ASN A 106 -2.59 -10.57 -0.68
N ALA A 107 -2.54 -11.38 0.39
CA ALA A 107 -3.70 -12.10 0.87
C ALA A 107 -4.80 -11.16 1.37
N HIS A 108 -4.42 -10.07 2.03
CA HIS A 108 -5.35 -9.08 2.53
C HIS A 108 -5.99 -8.29 1.39
N ASP A 109 -5.19 -7.80 0.45
CA ASP A 109 -5.66 -7.02 -0.70
C ASP A 109 -6.63 -7.84 -1.58
N LYS A 110 -6.34 -9.14 -1.81
CA LYS A 110 -7.23 -10.04 -2.58
C LYS A 110 -8.64 -10.16 -1.99
N ARG A 111 -8.80 -9.99 -0.67
CA ARG A 111 -10.13 -10.04 -0.02
C ARG A 111 -10.98 -8.81 -0.27
N TYR A 112 -10.34 -7.65 -0.48
CA TYR A 112 -11.02 -6.36 -0.68
C TYR A 112 -11.20 -6.00 -2.14
N ILE A 113 -10.39 -6.57 -3.05
CA ILE A 113 -10.53 -6.38 -4.49
C ILE A 113 -11.55 -7.39 -5.00
N ASP A 114 -12.82 -7.02 -4.99
CA ASP A 114 -13.85 -7.82 -5.64
C ASP A 114 -13.87 -7.56 -7.17
N ARG A 115 -14.61 -8.41 -7.91
CA ARG A 115 -14.72 -8.32 -9.38
C ARG A 115 -15.27 -6.98 -9.88
N LYS A 116 -16.02 -6.25 -9.06
CA LYS A 116 -16.59 -4.96 -9.42
C LYS A 116 -15.50 -3.88 -9.41
N HIS A 117 -14.66 -3.89 -8.40
CA HIS A 117 -13.57 -2.92 -8.24
C HIS A 117 -12.40 -3.21 -9.19
N GLU A 118 -12.16 -4.47 -9.54
CA GLU A 118 -11.06 -4.89 -10.42
C GLU A 118 -11.07 -4.15 -11.77
N LYS A 119 -12.26 -3.86 -12.31
CA LYS A 119 -12.43 -3.12 -13.57
C LYS A 119 -11.96 -1.66 -13.50
N ASN A 120 -11.82 -1.13 -12.30
CA ASN A 120 -11.33 0.23 -12.04
C ASN A 120 -9.89 0.23 -11.49
N ILE A 121 -9.16 -0.88 -11.60
CA ILE A 121 -7.79 -0.98 -11.09
C ILE A 121 -6.81 -1.22 -12.23
N ILE A 122 -5.80 -0.36 -12.30
CA ILE A 122 -4.64 -0.54 -13.17
C ILE A 122 -3.61 -1.38 -12.42
N PHE A 123 -3.39 -2.60 -12.88
CA PHE A 123 -2.35 -3.47 -12.35
C PHE A 123 -1.03 -3.22 -13.09
N ILE A 124 -0.01 -2.82 -12.34
CA ILE A 124 1.32 -2.51 -12.87
C ILE A 124 2.29 -3.62 -12.41
N PRO A 125 2.76 -4.47 -13.33
CA PRO A 125 3.64 -5.59 -12.97
C PRO A 125 5.03 -5.09 -12.61
N VAL A 126 5.45 -5.41 -11.38
CA VAL A 126 6.77 -5.00 -10.83
C VAL A 126 7.49 -6.17 -10.15
N GLU A 127 7.22 -7.40 -10.58
CA GLU A 127 7.59 -8.66 -9.91
C GLU A 127 9.08 -8.84 -9.63
N LYS A 128 9.91 -8.14 -10.38
CA LYS A 128 11.37 -8.28 -10.31
C LYS A 128 12.04 -7.30 -9.34
N TYR A 129 11.24 -6.43 -8.69
CA TYR A 129 11.77 -5.35 -7.88
C TYR A 129 11.27 -5.48 -6.44
N SER A 130 12.19 -5.42 -5.48
CA SER A 130 11.83 -5.41 -4.07
C SER A 130 11.39 -4.01 -3.62
N THR A 131 10.39 -3.94 -2.75
CA THR A 131 9.97 -2.69 -2.09
C THR A 131 11.05 -2.15 -1.13
N THR A 132 12.04 -2.96 -0.81
CA THR A 132 13.17 -2.66 0.08
C THR A 132 14.46 -2.29 -0.66
N GLU A 133 14.42 -2.26 -2.01
CA GLU A 133 15.54 -1.84 -2.83
C GLU A 133 15.62 -0.31 -2.90
N PHE A 134 16.16 0.31 -1.86
CA PHE A 134 16.26 1.77 -1.75
C PHE A 134 17.30 2.41 -2.65
N ASP A 135 18.29 1.64 -3.12
CA ASP A 135 19.41 2.11 -3.97
C ASP A 135 19.23 1.72 -5.43
N MET A 136 18.02 1.92 -5.94
CA MET A 136 17.67 1.60 -7.32
C MET A 136 18.36 2.55 -8.30
N ASN A 137 19.03 2.00 -9.32
CA ASN A 137 19.70 2.79 -10.34
C ASN A 137 18.74 3.51 -11.30
N GLU A 138 19.22 4.54 -11.99
CA GLU A 138 18.41 5.38 -12.86
C GLU A 138 17.80 4.64 -14.07
N GLU A 139 18.47 3.62 -14.57
CA GLU A 139 17.97 2.80 -15.68
C GLU A 139 16.73 2.01 -15.24
N THR A 140 16.81 1.38 -14.07
CA THR A 140 15.70 0.65 -13.46
C THR A 140 14.51 1.57 -13.18
N LYS A 141 14.74 2.76 -12.62
CA LYS A 141 13.70 3.76 -12.41
C LYS A 141 12.99 4.14 -13.71
N LYS A 142 13.75 4.43 -14.77
CA LYS A 142 13.18 4.75 -16.10
C LYS A 142 12.37 3.59 -16.67
N LYS A 143 12.83 2.36 -16.47
CA LYS A 143 12.12 1.16 -16.90
C LYS A 143 10.77 0.99 -16.20
N LEU A 144 10.75 1.16 -14.86
CA LEU A 144 9.51 1.10 -14.08
C LEU A 144 8.51 2.19 -14.49
N ILE A 145 8.97 3.42 -14.70
CA ILE A 145 8.13 4.51 -15.20
C ILE A 145 7.51 4.16 -16.57
N ARG A 146 8.31 3.58 -17.47
CA ARG A 146 7.83 3.14 -18.78
C ARG A 146 6.77 2.06 -18.66
N ILE A 147 6.98 1.03 -17.84
CA ILE A 147 6.00 -0.03 -17.59
C ILE A 147 4.68 0.57 -17.08
N GLY A 148 4.75 1.45 -16.10
CA GLY A 148 3.56 2.12 -15.56
C GLY A 148 2.81 2.92 -16.62
N LYS A 149 3.53 3.70 -17.42
CA LYS A 149 2.95 4.49 -18.53
C LYS A 149 2.27 3.60 -19.57
N GLU A 150 2.93 2.54 -20.03
CA GLU A 150 2.40 1.63 -21.04
C GLU A 150 1.12 0.92 -20.54
N ARG A 151 1.15 0.42 -19.31
CA ARG A 151 -0.02 -0.22 -18.69
C ARG A 151 -1.19 0.72 -18.52
N THR A 152 -0.93 1.94 -18.07
CA THR A 152 -1.97 2.96 -17.90
C THR A 152 -2.60 3.33 -19.26
N ILE A 153 -1.79 3.55 -20.30
CA ILE A 153 -2.30 3.86 -21.64
C ILE A 153 -3.13 2.69 -22.19
N GLN A 154 -2.66 1.46 -22.01
CA GLN A 154 -3.39 0.27 -22.46
C GLN A 154 -4.74 0.13 -21.76
N PHE A 155 -4.76 0.31 -20.44
CA PHE A 155 -5.97 0.26 -19.63
C PHE A 155 -6.99 1.32 -20.05
N LEU A 156 -6.56 2.58 -20.19
CA LEU A 156 -7.45 3.70 -20.52
C LEU A 156 -8.08 3.59 -21.92
N LYS A 157 -7.50 2.83 -22.85
CA LYS A 157 -8.09 2.60 -24.17
C LYS A 157 -9.38 1.79 -24.12
N THR A 158 -9.53 0.93 -23.12
CA THR A 158 -10.66 0.00 -22.99
C THR A 158 -11.49 0.25 -21.73
N TRP A 159 -11.04 1.16 -20.89
CA TRP A 159 -11.69 1.42 -19.61
C TRP A 159 -13.03 2.12 -19.79
N THR A 160 -14.06 1.48 -19.27
CA THR A 160 -15.39 2.06 -19.12
C THR A 160 -15.65 2.24 -17.63
N PRO A 161 -15.87 3.48 -17.12
CA PRO A 161 -16.10 3.71 -15.70
C PRO A 161 -17.25 2.87 -15.17
N VAL A 162 -17.01 2.15 -14.07
CA VAL A 162 -18.05 1.44 -13.32
C VAL A 162 -18.32 2.24 -12.05
N TRP A 163 -19.60 2.59 -11.86
CA TRP A 163 -20.10 3.39 -10.72
C TRP A 163 -20.56 2.48 -9.57
#